data_837e18236885c6043e47ec9690cd3e5e
#
_entry.id   837e18236885c6043e47ec9690cd3e5e
#
_cell.length_a   1.000
_cell.length_b   1.000
_cell.length_c   1.000
_cell.angle_alpha   90.00
_cell.angle_beta   90.00
_cell.angle_gamma   90.00
#
_symmetry.space_group_name_H-M   'P 1'
#
loop_
_entity.id
_entity.type
_entity.pdbx_description
1 polymer ?
#
loop_
_entity_poly.entity_id
_entity_poly.type
_entity_poly.pdbx_seq_one_letter_code
_entity_poly.pdbx_strand_id
1 'polypeptide(L)'
;TGARMRVGLTGLTMAEYFRDVEHQDVLLFIDNIFRFTQAGSEVSALLGRVPSAVGYQPTLATEMGQLQERITSTKDGSITSVQAIYVPADDLTDPAPATTFSHLDAKTVLDRDIAALGIYPAVDPLESSSRILDPLVVGEKHYKVARGVQNILQRYKDLQDIIAILGMDELSEEDKKIVNRARRVRNFLSQPFNVAEVFSG
;
A
#
# COMPACT_ATOMS: atom_id res chain seq x y z
N THR A 1 7.11 18.78 -17.77
CA THR A 1 7.69 18.29 -16.52
C THR A 1 7.05 18.98 -15.32
N GLY A 2 7.22 20.28 -15.10
CA GLY A 2 6.63 21.01 -13.98
C GLY A 2 5.09 21.00 -13.94
N ALA A 3 4.42 20.83 -15.06
CA ALA A 3 2.96 20.75 -15.12
C ALA A 3 2.39 19.58 -14.30
N ARG A 4 3.08 18.45 -14.22
CA ARG A 4 2.63 17.27 -13.45
C ARG A 4 2.54 17.56 -11.95
N MET A 5 3.47 18.33 -11.40
CA MET A 5 3.36 18.80 -10.00
C MET A 5 2.15 19.71 -9.82
N ARG A 6 1.92 20.62 -10.76
CA ARG A 6 0.83 21.60 -10.70
C ARG A 6 -0.54 20.93 -10.82
N VAL A 7 -0.68 19.91 -11.67
CA VAL A 7 -1.93 19.14 -11.80
C VAL A 7 -2.34 18.52 -10.46
N GLY A 8 -1.41 17.90 -9.74
CA GLY A 8 -1.69 17.32 -8.42
C GLY A 8 -2.17 18.36 -7.42
N LEU A 9 -1.48 19.49 -7.32
CA LEU A 9 -1.86 20.60 -6.43
C LEU A 9 -3.18 21.25 -6.85
N THR A 10 -3.45 21.38 -8.14
CA THR A 10 -4.71 21.94 -8.67
C THR A 10 -5.88 21.02 -8.32
N GLY A 11 -5.75 19.71 -8.57
CA GLY A 11 -6.79 18.74 -8.21
C GLY A 11 -7.11 18.76 -6.71
N LEU A 12 -6.08 18.86 -5.89
CA LEU A 12 -6.26 18.96 -4.44
C LEU A 12 -6.95 20.27 -4.03
N THR A 13 -6.61 21.39 -4.66
CA THR A 13 -7.28 22.68 -4.41
C THR A 13 -8.77 22.60 -4.78
N MET A 14 -9.13 21.91 -5.84
CA MET A 14 -10.54 21.67 -6.19
C MET A 14 -11.24 20.81 -5.14
N ALA A 15 -10.59 19.76 -4.65
CA ALA A 15 -11.14 18.92 -3.59
C ALA A 15 -11.35 19.72 -2.29
N GLU A 16 -10.41 20.59 -1.93
CA GLU A 16 -10.53 21.48 -0.78
C GLU A 16 -11.70 22.47 -0.94
N TYR A 17 -11.96 22.99 -2.15
CA TYR A 17 -13.10 23.85 -2.40
C TYR A 17 -14.43 23.13 -2.08
N PHE A 18 -14.60 21.91 -2.57
CA PHE A 18 -15.80 21.13 -2.27
C PHE A 18 -15.93 20.80 -0.78
N ARG A 19 -14.83 20.51 -0.10
CA ARG A 19 -14.84 20.25 1.34
C ARG A 19 -15.17 21.50 2.15
N ASP A 20 -14.46 22.61 1.91
CA ASP A 20 -14.43 23.77 2.81
C ASP A 20 -15.51 24.83 2.46
N VAL A 21 -15.88 24.95 1.19
CA VAL A 21 -16.85 25.94 0.70
C VAL A 21 -18.22 25.31 0.46
N GLU A 22 -18.25 24.14 -0.18
CA GLU A 22 -19.50 23.44 -0.46
C GLU A 22 -19.93 22.48 0.67
N HIS A 23 -19.10 22.34 1.72
CA HIS A 23 -19.34 21.47 2.90
C HIS A 23 -19.65 20.02 2.54
N GLN A 24 -18.88 19.47 1.60
CA GLN A 24 -19.07 18.10 1.10
C GLN A 24 -17.96 17.17 1.56
N ASP A 25 -18.30 15.89 1.64
CA ASP A 25 -17.31 14.82 1.73
C ASP A 25 -16.82 14.46 0.32
N VAL A 26 -15.51 14.49 0.14
CA VAL A 26 -14.87 14.33 -1.18
C VAL A 26 -14.12 13.01 -1.23
N LEU A 27 -14.31 12.26 -2.31
CA LEU A 27 -13.48 11.09 -2.65
C LEU A 27 -12.52 11.48 -3.78
N LEU A 28 -11.22 11.51 -3.45
CA LEU A 28 -10.15 11.92 -4.35
C LEU A 28 -9.36 10.70 -4.83
N PHE A 29 -9.33 10.49 -6.15
CA PHE A 29 -8.49 9.46 -6.77
C PHE A 29 -7.24 10.09 -7.35
N ILE A 30 -6.07 9.50 -7.02
CA ILE A 30 -4.76 9.91 -7.56
C ILE A 30 -4.13 8.72 -8.26
N ASP A 31 -4.05 8.77 -9.58
CA ASP A 31 -3.37 7.76 -10.39
C ASP A 31 -2.32 8.46 -11.28
N ASN A 32 -1.08 8.40 -10.91
CA ASN A 32 -0.55 7.82 -9.67
C ASN A 32 0.38 8.85 -9.01
N ILE A 33 0.48 8.80 -7.67
CA ILE A 33 1.24 9.79 -6.89
C ILE A 33 2.75 9.78 -7.19
N PHE A 34 3.31 8.66 -7.66
CA PHE A 34 4.71 8.58 -8.08
C PHE A 34 5.05 9.59 -9.17
N ARG A 35 4.10 9.93 -10.05
CA ARG A 35 4.30 10.92 -11.11
C ARG A 35 4.52 12.33 -10.57
N PHE A 36 3.89 12.65 -9.43
CA PHE A 36 4.14 13.90 -8.71
C PHE A 36 5.60 13.96 -8.20
N THR A 37 6.07 12.90 -7.57
CA THR A 37 7.46 12.76 -7.11
C THR A 37 8.45 12.84 -8.26
N GLN A 38 8.19 12.13 -9.34
CA GLN A 38 9.03 12.14 -10.54
C GLN A 38 9.15 13.55 -11.15
N ALA A 39 8.04 14.26 -11.23
CA ALA A 39 8.05 15.64 -11.72
C ALA A 39 8.89 16.57 -10.82
N GLY A 40 8.82 16.39 -9.52
CA GLY A 40 9.67 17.11 -8.55
C GLY A 40 11.15 16.81 -8.74
N SER A 41 11.51 15.57 -8.98
CA SER A 41 12.88 15.15 -9.28
C SER A 41 13.41 15.81 -10.57
N GLU A 42 12.61 15.79 -11.63
CA GLU A 42 12.97 16.43 -12.91
C GLU A 42 13.16 17.94 -12.77
N VAL A 43 12.27 18.63 -12.04
CA VAL A 43 12.43 20.07 -11.78
C VAL A 43 13.66 20.36 -10.93
N SER A 44 13.94 19.55 -9.92
CA SER A 44 15.12 19.69 -9.08
C SER A 44 16.43 19.57 -9.90
N ALA A 45 16.45 18.60 -10.81
CA ALA A 45 17.59 18.42 -11.74
C ALA A 45 17.78 19.62 -12.66
N LEU A 46 16.70 20.16 -13.22
CA LEU A 46 16.74 21.37 -14.06
C LEU A 46 17.25 22.61 -13.28
N LEU A 47 16.99 22.68 -11.99
CA LEU A 47 17.48 23.75 -11.10
C LEU A 47 18.93 23.52 -10.62
N GLY A 48 19.58 22.45 -11.05
CA GLY A 48 20.95 22.12 -10.66
C GLY A 48 21.13 21.76 -9.20
N ARG A 49 20.07 21.30 -8.52
CA ARG A 49 20.16 20.87 -7.11
C ARG A 49 20.89 19.54 -7.01
N VAL A 50 21.71 19.40 -5.97
CA VAL A 50 22.39 18.14 -5.68
C VAL A 50 21.35 17.08 -5.30
N PRO A 51 21.30 15.94 -6.00
CA PRO A 51 20.35 14.89 -5.69
C PRO A 51 20.65 14.22 -4.34
N SER A 52 19.60 13.74 -3.68
CA SER A 52 19.67 12.90 -2.50
C SER A 52 19.78 11.41 -2.87
N ALA A 53 19.48 10.53 -1.93
CA ALA A 53 19.51 9.08 -2.14
C ALA A 53 18.74 8.67 -3.39
N VAL A 54 19.28 7.72 -4.15
CA VAL A 54 18.70 7.14 -5.37
C VAL A 54 18.38 8.18 -6.47
N GLY A 55 18.99 9.38 -6.38
CA GLY A 55 18.80 10.44 -7.37
C GLY A 55 17.54 11.29 -7.18
N TYR A 56 16.80 11.12 -6.10
CA TYR A 56 15.64 11.95 -5.79
C TYR A 56 16.03 13.36 -5.33
N GLN A 57 15.09 14.28 -5.42
CA GLN A 57 15.22 15.64 -4.92
C GLN A 57 15.41 15.67 -3.40
N PRO A 58 16.24 16.58 -2.86
CA PRO A 58 16.42 16.72 -1.41
C PRO A 58 15.13 17.21 -0.70
N THR A 59 14.19 17.77 -1.45
CA THR A 59 12.90 18.29 -0.97
C THR A 59 11.75 17.28 -1.06
N LEU A 60 12.04 16.01 -1.36
CA LEU A 60 11.02 14.96 -1.56
C LEU A 60 10.01 14.87 -0.42
N ALA A 61 10.50 14.75 0.82
CA ALA A 61 9.65 14.62 2.00
C ALA A 61 8.78 15.87 2.22
N THR A 62 9.36 17.06 2.00
CA THR A 62 8.66 18.34 2.14
C THR A 62 7.56 18.48 1.08
N GLU A 63 7.87 18.20 -0.17
CA GLU A 63 6.91 18.28 -1.28
C GLU A 63 5.76 17.30 -1.09
N MET A 64 6.07 16.06 -0.72
CA MET A 64 5.07 15.04 -0.42
C MET A 64 4.20 15.43 0.77
N GLY A 65 4.80 15.89 1.86
CA GLY A 65 4.09 16.35 3.05
C GLY A 65 3.15 17.51 2.74
N GLN A 66 3.59 18.50 1.98
CA GLN A 66 2.74 19.64 1.57
C GLN A 66 1.50 19.23 0.79
N LEU A 67 1.56 18.16 0.01
CA LEU A 67 0.40 17.63 -0.69
C LEU A 67 -0.46 16.76 0.24
N GLN A 68 0.14 15.78 0.91
CA GLN A 68 -0.57 14.76 1.67
C GLN A 68 -1.28 15.32 2.92
N GLU A 69 -0.67 16.27 3.63
CA GLU A 69 -1.26 16.86 4.84
C GLU A 69 -2.52 17.70 4.58
N ARG A 70 -2.77 18.07 3.34
CA ARG A 70 -4.00 18.75 2.92
C ARG A 70 -5.17 17.79 2.74
N ILE A 71 -4.88 16.49 2.57
CA ILE A 71 -5.87 15.42 2.46
C ILE A 71 -6.32 15.03 3.87
N THR A 72 -7.29 15.74 4.38
CA THR A 72 -7.73 15.58 5.77
C THR A 72 -9.20 15.97 5.94
N SER A 73 -9.76 15.59 7.07
CA SER A 73 -11.07 16.06 7.53
C SER A 73 -10.93 17.41 8.22
N THR A 74 -11.91 18.28 8.01
CA THR A 74 -12.07 19.55 8.70
C THR A 74 -13.43 19.57 9.39
N LYS A 75 -13.78 20.69 10.02
CA LYS A 75 -15.13 20.90 10.57
C LYS A 75 -16.21 21.00 9.49
N ASP A 76 -15.84 21.30 8.25
CA ASP A 76 -16.74 21.60 7.14
C ASP A 76 -16.98 20.38 6.23
N GLY A 77 -16.09 19.37 6.25
CA GLY A 77 -16.20 18.17 5.44
C GLY A 77 -14.93 17.33 5.50
N SER A 78 -14.84 16.33 4.63
CA SER A 78 -13.69 15.43 4.58
C SER A 78 -13.14 15.23 3.16
N ILE A 79 -11.86 14.87 3.06
CA ILE A 79 -11.27 14.32 1.85
C ILE A 79 -10.76 12.92 2.18
N THR A 80 -11.34 11.93 1.52
CA THR A 80 -10.80 10.56 1.51
C THR A 80 -10.08 10.33 0.20
N SER A 81 -8.87 9.80 0.22
CA SER A 81 -8.13 9.54 -1.01
C SER A 81 -7.88 8.06 -1.24
N VAL A 82 -7.90 7.67 -2.52
CA VAL A 82 -7.40 6.41 -3.02
C VAL A 82 -6.27 6.71 -3.97
N GLN A 83 -5.06 6.29 -3.61
CA GLN A 83 -3.85 6.64 -4.34
C GLN A 83 -3.18 5.39 -4.90
N ALA A 84 -3.01 5.34 -6.22
CA ALA A 84 -2.13 4.35 -6.82
C ALA A 84 -0.67 4.78 -6.62
N ILE A 85 0.18 3.84 -6.21
CA ILE A 85 1.59 4.10 -5.96
C ILE A 85 2.43 3.11 -6.76
N TYR A 86 3.18 3.63 -7.73
CA TYR A 86 4.17 2.83 -8.42
C TYR A 86 5.40 2.61 -7.52
N VAL A 87 5.81 1.36 -7.42
CA VAL A 87 6.98 0.95 -6.62
C VAL A 87 8.10 0.52 -7.58
N PRO A 88 9.15 1.35 -7.75
CA PRO A 88 10.26 1.02 -8.64
C PRO A 88 10.94 -0.28 -8.25
N ALA A 89 11.13 -1.19 -9.22
CA ALA A 89 11.77 -2.49 -9.02
C ALA A 89 11.19 -3.35 -7.89
N ASP A 90 9.93 -3.16 -7.55
CA ASP A 90 9.23 -3.81 -6.43
C ASP A 90 9.90 -3.55 -5.06
N ASP A 91 10.71 -2.49 -4.95
CA ASP A 91 11.41 -2.11 -3.73
C ASP A 91 10.59 -1.13 -2.88
N LEU A 92 9.90 -1.66 -1.87
CA LEU A 92 9.09 -0.87 -0.92
C LEU A 92 9.93 0.10 -0.09
N THR A 93 11.26 -0.07 -0.05
CA THR A 93 12.19 0.81 0.67
C THR A 93 12.69 1.98 -0.18
N ASP A 94 12.36 2.00 -1.49
CA ASP A 94 12.66 3.15 -2.34
C ASP A 94 12.10 4.44 -1.71
N PRO A 95 12.88 5.55 -1.70
CA PRO A 95 12.49 6.78 -1.01
C PRO A 95 11.11 7.35 -1.42
N ALA A 96 10.69 7.18 -2.67
CA ALA A 96 9.40 7.70 -3.13
C ALA A 96 8.20 6.97 -2.51
N PRO A 97 8.03 5.65 -2.65
CA PRO A 97 6.96 4.93 -1.97
C PRO A 97 7.10 4.99 -0.45
N ALA A 98 8.31 4.84 0.11
CA ALA A 98 8.52 4.88 1.56
C ALA A 98 8.05 6.21 2.19
N THR A 99 8.36 7.35 1.56
CA THR A 99 7.89 8.66 2.02
C THR A 99 6.38 8.79 1.89
N THR A 100 5.80 8.28 0.80
CA THR A 100 4.35 8.31 0.61
C THR A 100 3.63 7.46 1.66
N PHE A 101 4.12 6.26 1.96
CA PHE A 101 3.51 5.35 2.94
C PHE A 101 3.39 5.96 4.33
N SER A 102 4.32 6.83 4.72
CA SER A 102 4.27 7.49 6.03
C SER A 102 3.04 8.38 6.25
N HIS A 103 2.42 8.83 5.16
CA HIS A 103 1.22 9.68 5.19
C HIS A 103 -0.10 8.91 5.04
N LEU A 104 -0.06 7.60 4.72
CA LEU A 104 -1.25 6.82 4.46
C LEU A 104 -1.82 6.16 5.72
N ASP A 105 -3.14 6.13 5.83
CA ASP A 105 -3.85 5.44 6.91
C ASP A 105 -3.97 3.93 6.65
N ALA A 106 -3.96 3.54 5.38
CA ALA A 106 -3.97 2.14 4.96
C ALA A 106 -3.15 1.98 3.69
N LYS A 107 -2.48 0.85 3.56
CA LYS A 107 -1.82 0.44 2.32
C LYS A 107 -2.21 -0.99 1.95
N THR A 108 -2.49 -1.20 0.68
CA THR A 108 -2.70 -2.52 0.08
C THR A 108 -1.54 -2.78 -0.87
N VAL A 109 -0.71 -3.75 -0.55
CA VAL A 109 0.47 -4.12 -1.34
C VAL A 109 0.13 -5.28 -2.25
N LEU A 110 0.33 -5.08 -3.56
CA LEU A 110 0.23 -6.15 -4.56
C LEU A 110 1.61 -6.77 -4.76
N ASP A 111 1.66 -8.09 -4.81
CA ASP A 111 2.90 -8.85 -4.90
C ASP A 111 2.90 -9.78 -6.11
N ARG A 112 4.03 -9.79 -6.85
CA ARG A 112 4.18 -10.58 -8.08
C ARG A 112 4.32 -12.07 -7.79
N ASP A 113 4.97 -12.43 -6.70
CA ASP A 113 5.18 -13.84 -6.33
C ASP A 113 3.85 -14.47 -5.92
N ILE A 114 2.98 -13.71 -5.26
CA ILE A 114 1.61 -14.14 -4.95
C ILE A 114 0.81 -14.33 -6.25
N ALA A 115 0.93 -13.41 -7.20
CA ALA A 115 0.29 -13.54 -8.52
C ALA A 115 0.81 -14.76 -9.28
N ALA A 116 2.11 -15.04 -9.21
CA ALA A 116 2.73 -16.22 -9.85
C ALA A 116 2.20 -17.55 -9.27
N LEU A 117 1.73 -17.55 -8.03
CA LEU A 117 1.06 -18.70 -7.40
C LEU A 117 -0.40 -18.87 -7.84
N GLY A 118 -0.92 -18.00 -8.71
CA GLY A 118 -2.32 -18.01 -9.14
C GLY A 118 -3.30 -17.54 -8.07
N ILE A 119 -2.83 -16.79 -7.07
CA ILE A 119 -3.67 -16.27 -5.98
C ILE A 119 -4.11 -14.84 -6.34
N TYR A 120 -5.41 -14.63 -6.41
CA TYR A 120 -6.02 -13.35 -6.73
C TYR A 120 -7.15 -13.01 -5.74
N PRO A 121 -7.25 -11.74 -5.30
CA PRO A 121 -6.31 -10.64 -5.56
C PRO A 121 -4.92 -10.95 -5.01
N ALA A 122 -3.88 -10.53 -5.74
CA ALA A 122 -2.48 -10.80 -5.38
C ALA A 122 -1.98 -9.84 -4.28
N VAL A 123 -2.73 -9.74 -3.20
CA VAL A 123 -2.44 -8.87 -2.06
C VAL A 123 -1.54 -9.59 -1.08
N ASP A 124 -0.44 -8.95 -0.67
CA ASP A 124 0.39 -9.43 0.42
C ASP A 124 -0.23 -9.02 1.77
N PRO A 125 -0.77 -9.96 2.56
CA PRO A 125 -1.40 -9.67 3.84
C PRO A 125 -0.40 -9.31 4.95
N LEU A 126 0.90 -9.56 4.75
CA LEU A 126 1.96 -9.24 5.71
C LEU A 126 2.49 -7.82 5.50
N GLU A 127 2.63 -7.38 4.25
CA GLU A 127 3.08 -6.03 3.90
C GLU A 127 1.95 -5.00 3.88
N SER A 128 0.70 -5.45 3.74
CA SER A 128 -0.49 -4.59 3.80
C SER A 128 -0.85 -4.23 5.23
N SER A 129 -1.37 -3.03 5.43
CA SER A 129 -1.71 -2.54 6.77
C SER A 129 -2.85 -1.54 6.73
N SER A 130 -3.53 -1.37 7.88
CA SER A 130 -4.55 -0.35 8.07
C SER A 130 -4.58 0.11 9.52
N ARG A 131 -4.68 1.43 9.76
CA ARG A 131 -4.82 1.99 11.10
C ARG A 131 -6.14 1.62 11.77
N ILE A 132 -7.19 1.35 10.97
CA ILE A 132 -8.49 0.92 11.52
C ILE A 132 -8.51 -0.55 11.95
N LEU A 133 -7.44 -1.32 11.72
CA LEU A 133 -7.30 -2.65 12.31
C LEU A 133 -6.91 -2.53 13.78
N ASP A 134 -7.84 -2.06 14.56
CA ASP A 134 -7.77 -1.84 16.02
C ASP A 134 -9.00 -2.44 16.69
N PRO A 135 -8.88 -3.11 17.84
CA PRO A 135 -10.01 -3.73 18.51
C PRO A 135 -11.14 -2.75 18.86
N LEU A 136 -10.83 -1.47 19.10
CA LEU A 136 -11.84 -0.44 19.39
C LEU A 136 -12.64 -0.03 18.12
N VAL A 137 -12.11 -0.30 16.93
CA VAL A 137 -12.76 0.05 15.66
C VAL A 137 -13.48 -1.16 15.07
N VAL A 138 -12.74 -2.25 14.85
CA VAL A 138 -13.28 -3.45 14.17
C VAL A 138 -13.86 -4.49 15.15
N GLY A 139 -13.66 -4.32 16.43
CA GLY A 139 -14.03 -5.25 17.47
C GLY A 139 -12.98 -6.35 17.71
N GLU A 140 -12.98 -6.86 18.93
CA GLU A 140 -12.02 -7.86 19.42
C GLU A 140 -11.94 -9.13 18.56
N LYS A 141 -13.09 -9.64 18.12
CA LYS A 141 -13.15 -10.88 17.33
C LYS A 141 -12.45 -10.73 15.99
N HIS A 142 -12.78 -9.67 15.24
CA HIS A 142 -12.16 -9.37 13.95
C HIS A 142 -10.65 -9.16 14.10
N TYR A 143 -10.25 -8.34 15.06
CA TYR A 143 -8.83 -8.06 15.33
C TYR A 143 -8.04 -9.34 15.62
N LYS A 144 -8.54 -10.19 16.53
CA LYS A 144 -7.87 -11.45 16.89
C LYS A 144 -7.76 -12.42 15.72
N VAL A 145 -8.80 -12.52 14.89
CA VAL A 145 -8.77 -13.36 13.69
C VAL A 145 -7.74 -12.83 12.70
N ALA A 146 -7.75 -11.54 12.40
CA ALA A 146 -6.80 -10.92 11.47
C ALA A 146 -5.34 -11.12 11.94
N ARG A 147 -5.06 -10.87 13.21
CA ARG A 147 -3.73 -11.10 13.79
C ARG A 147 -3.33 -12.57 13.80
N GLY A 148 -4.27 -13.47 14.08
CA GLY A 148 -4.04 -14.91 14.00
C GLY A 148 -3.68 -15.37 12.59
N VAL A 149 -4.35 -14.86 11.58
CA VAL A 149 -4.03 -15.12 10.16
C VAL A 149 -2.63 -14.61 9.83
N GLN A 150 -2.31 -13.36 10.18
CA GLN A 150 -0.98 -12.79 9.93
C GLN A 150 0.14 -13.62 10.60
N ASN A 151 -0.05 -14.03 11.86
CA ASN A 151 0.93 -14.83 12.57
C ASN A 151 1.17 -16.20 11.92
N ILE A 152 0.12 -16.87 11.45
CA ILE A 152 0.24 -18.14 10.74
C ILE A 152 0.97 -17.97 9.41
N LEU A 153 0.64 -16.94 8.64
CA LEU A 153 1.28 -16.66 7.36
C LEU A 153 2.74 -16.23 7.55
N GLN A 154 3.04 -15.44 8.58
CA GLN A 154 4.42 -15.06 8.90
C GLN A 154 5.26 -16.31 9.25
N ARG A 155 4.75 -17.16 10.14
CA ARG A 155 5.46 -18.40 10.49
C ARG A 155 5.66 -19.29 9.27
N TYR A 156 4.70 -19.36 8.38
CA TYR A 156 4.84 -20.10 7.13
C TYR A 156 5.95 -19.51 6.23
N LYS A 157 6.00 -18.20 6.12
CA LYS A 157 7.06 -17.49 5.38
C LYS A 157 8.44 -17.82 5.96
N ASP A 158 8.60 -17.80 7.28
CA ASP A 158 9.85 -18.12 7.97
C ASP A 158 10.29 -19.58 7.74
N LEU A 159 9.34 -20.48 7.54
CA LEU A 159 9.61 -21.91 7.29
C LEU A 159 9.89 -22.24 5.83
N GLN A 160 9.59 -21.33 4.88
CA GLN A 160 9.73 -21.61 3.44
C GLN A 160 11.16 -21.95 3.03
N ASP A 161 12.14 -21.26 3.57
CA ASP A 161 13.56 -21.52 3.25
C ASP A 161 14.00 -22.89 3.78
N ILE A 162 13.53 -23.27 4.98
CA ILE A 162 13.80 -24.59 5.55
C ILE A 162 13.16 -25.69 4.70
N ILE A 163 11.91 -25.49 4.28
CA ILE A 163 11.18 -26.42 3.42
C ILE A 163 11.87 -26.58 2.06
N ALA A 164 12.37 -25.50 1.49
CA ALA A 164 13.04 -25.52 0.20
C ALA A 164 14.38 -26.28 0.23
N ILE A 165 15.11 -26.21 1.35
CA ILE A 165 16.43 -26.81 1.49
C ILE A 165 16.33 -28.27 2.02
N LEU A 166 15.56 -28.48 3.06
CA LEU A 166 15.50 -29.74 3.82
C LEU A 166 14.26 -30.59 3.54
N GLY A 167 13.23 -29.99 2.95
CA GLY A 167 11.94 -30.65 2.72
C GLY A 167 10.98 -30.57 3.92
N MET A 168 9.74 -30.98 3.67
CA MET A 168 8.67 -30.96 4.68
C MET A 168 8.87 -31.96 5.82
N ASP A 169 9.59 -33.05 5.56
CA ASP A 169 9.73 -34.16 6.51
C ASP A 169 10.58 -33.80 7.72
N GLU A 170 11.51 -32.86 7.53
CA GLU A 170 12.41 -32.38 8.60
C GLU A 170 11.74 -31.37 9.57
N LEU A 171 10.52 -30.94 9.25
CA LEU A 171 9.77 -30.04 10.15
C LEU A 171 9.22 -30.79 11.35
N SER A 172 9.13 -30.09 12.49
CA SER A 172 8.39 -30.58 13.65
C SER A 172 6.90 -30.81 13.29
N GLU A 173 6.23 -31.70 14.01
CA GLU A 173 4.80 -31.95 13.81
C GLU A 173 3.95 -30.69 14.04
N GLU A 174 4.39 -29.78 14.89
CA GLU A 174 3.77 -28.49 15.11
C GLU A 174 3.91 -27.57 13.89
N ASP A 175 5.12 -27.44 13.32
CA ASP A 175 5.37 -26.66 12.14
C ASP A 175 4.65 -27.23 10.91
N LYS A 176 4.57 -28.54 10.75
CA LYS A 176 3.76 -29.19 9.72
C LYS A 176 2.28 -28.80 9.79
N LYS A 177 1.72 -28.72 11.00
CA LYS A 177 0.34 -28.25 11.20
C LYS A 177 0.18 -26.78 10.81
N ILE A 178 1.15 -25.93 11.18
CA ILE A 178 1.14 -24.51 10.82
C ILE A 178 1.20 -24.34 9.30
N VAL A 179 2.11 -25.05 8.62
CA VAL A 179 2.21 -25.01 7.14
C VAL A 179 0.89 -25.41 6.47
N ASN A 180 0.26 -26.49 6.93
CA ASN A 180 -1.02 -26.95 6.38
C ASN A 180 -2.16 -25.94 6.62
N ARG A 181 -2.20 -25.31 7.78
CA ARG A 181 -3.16 -24.23 8.07
C ARG A 181 -2.90 -23.02 7.19
N ALA A 182 -1.65 -22.58 7.06
CA ALA A 182 -1.26 -21.45 6.24
C ALA A 182 -1.66 -21.63 4.78
N ARG A 183 -1.43 -22.81 4.21
CA ARG A 183 -1.86 -23.15 2.84
C ARG A 183 -3.37 -23.05 2.66
N ARG A 184 -4.15 -23.55 3.63
CA ARG A 184 -5.62 -23.44 3.60
C ARG A 184 -6.09 -21.99 3.72
N VAL A 185 -5.49 -21.21 4.63
CA VAL A 185 -5.80 -19.79 4.79
C VAL A 185 -5.48 -19.03 3.51
N ARG A 186 -4.31 -19.26 2.93
CA ARG A 186 -3.90 -18.63 1.66
C ARG A 186 -4.88 -18.95 0.52
N ASN A 187 -5.27 -20.20 0.39
CA ASN A 187 -6.25 -20.60 -0.63
C ASN A 187 -7.64 -19.98 -0.39
N PHE A 188 -8.05 -19.87 0.87
CA PHE A 188 -9.31 -19.21 1.23
C PHE A 188 -9.29 -17.72 0.89
N LEU A 189 -8.14 -17.04 1.05
CA LEU A 189 -7.97 -15.63 0.70
C LEU A 189 -7.92 -15.38 -0.81
N SER A 190 -7.74 -16.44 -1.62
CA SER A 190 -7.83 -16.37 -3.07
C SER A 190 -9.30 -16.32 -3.48
N GLN A 191 -9.81 -15.12 -3.66
CA GLN A 191 -11.22 -14.89 -4.03
C GLN A 191 -11.29 -14.00 -5.27
N PRO A 192 -11.81 -14.50 -6.39
CA PRO A 192 -11.94 -13.70 -7.60
C PRO A 192 -12.91 -12.54 -7.36
N PHE A 193 -12.58 -11.38 -7.90
CA PHE A 193 -13.51 -10.27 -7.95
C PHE A 193 -14.60 -10.57 -8.99
N ASN A 194 -15.84 -10.16 -8.74
CA ASN A 194 -16.93 -10.29 -9.70
C ASN A 194 -16.58 -9.66 -11.06
N VAL A 195 -15.84 -8.54 -11.06
CA VAL A 195 -15.38 -7.89 -12.29
C VAL A 195 -14.39 -8.76 -13.09
N ALA A 196 -13.71 -9.69 -12.46
CA ALA A 196 -12.76 -10.60 -13.10
C ALA A 196 -13.42 -11.92 -13.55
N GLU A 197 -14.69 -12.18 -13.22
CA GLU A 197 -15.40 -13.43 -13.51
C GLU A 197 -15.41 -13.76 -15.01
N VAL A 198 -15.54 -12.74 -15.87
CA VAL A 198 -15.50 -12.89 -17.33
C VAL A 198 -14.15 -13.45 -17.81
N PHE A 199 -13.08 -13.23 -17.08
CA PHE A 199 -11.71 -13.64 -17.45
C PHE A 199 -11.26 -14.90 -16.71
N SER A 200 -11.80 -15.15 -15.52
CA SER A 200 -11.38 -16.27 -14.65
C SER A 200 -12.32 -17.48 -14.72
N GLY A 201 -13.49 -17.33 -15.25
CA GLY A 201 -14.52 -18.39 -15.38
C GLY A 201 -15.30 -18.59 -14.10
#